data_e32aa9be4d6feaf0ae09716c3dd2bbc6
#
_entry.id   e32aa9be4d6feaf0ae09716c3dd2bbc6
#
_cell.length_a   1.000
_cell.length_b   1.000
_cell.length_c   1.000
_cell.angle_alpha   90.00
_cell.angle_beta   90.00
_cell.angle_gamma   90.00
#
_symmetry.space_group_name_H-M   'P 1'
#
loop_
_entity.id
_entity.type
_entity.pdbx_description
1 polymer ?
#
loop_
_entity_poly.entity_id
_entity_poly.type
_entity_poly.pdbx_seq_one_letter_code
_entity_poly.pdbx_strand_id
1 'polypeptide(L)'
;VFADLPRYLNILLLLRVTCETSATILVVAAFVHWFGATWKAFLIALGVMVFVGYLVVGISPVPLSRRGAERVALGAATVLYPIGVLLGPIPRLVVAAGNVLTRGKGNAGGPLAGTSELRGLVDFLEQRSVIEPGEREMVRSVFELGDTIVREVMVPRTDMVFVERDKTLGQALSLHLRSGFSRIPVAGENEDDVVGIAYLKDIVAWSHEHPGSGSVTMVDQVMRTATYVPDSKPIDEMLRQMQALQIHVAIVIDEYGGTAGLVTIEDILEEIVGEITDEYDQEQPPVEWLSPDVARVTARLPVTELGELFGVTIEAEDVETVGGLLAHALGRVPIAGSEGTIGGLRLTAENLSGRRNQIGSVLVERLPQEAEQEQEAERFSS
;
A
#
# COMPACT_ATOMS: atom_id res chain seq x y z
N VAL A 1 -26.04 -18.97 -18.36
CA VAL A 1 -24.95 -19.90 -18.00
C VAL A 1 -23.85 -19.14 -17.26
N PHE A 2 -23.38 -18.00 -17.75
CA PHE A 2 -22.29 -17.26 -17.11
C PHE A 2 -22.66 -16.62 -15.74
N ALA A 3 -23.93 -16.34 -15.49
CA ALA A 3 -24.39 -15.78 -14.22
C ALA A 3 -24.32 -16.77 -13.04
N ASP A 4 -24.33 -18.09 -13.30
CA ASP A 4 -24.34 -19.15 -12.28
C ASP A 4 -23.20 -20.17 -12.52
N LEU A 5 -21.98 -19.69 -12.84
CA LEU A 5 -20.82 -20.51 -13.15
C LEU A 5 -20.56 -21.66 -12.14
N PRO A 6 -20.63 -21.44 -10.82
CA PRO A 6 -20.40 -22.52 -9.83
C PRO A 6 -21.41 -23.66 -9.94
N ARG A 7 -22.67 -23.32 -10.24
CA ARG A 7 -23.73 -24.34 -10.42
C ARG A 7 -23.44 -25.23 -11.62
N TYR A 8 -23.05 -24.67 -12.75
CA TYR A 8 -22.74 -25.45 -13.95
C TYR A 8 -21.46 -26.27 -13.83
N LEU A 9 -20.46 -25.77 -13.08
CA LEU A 9 -19.25 -26.56 -12.75
C LEU A 9 -19.60 -27.81 -11.93
N ASN A 10 -20.44 -27.68 -10.90
CA ASN A 10 -20.88 -28.81 -10.09
C ASN A 10 -21.71 -29.82 -10.91
N ILE A 11 -22.53 -29.35 -11.86
CA ILE A 11 -23.26 -30.24 -12.78
C ILE A 11 -22.32 -30.97 -13.72
N LEU A 12 -21.30 -30.30 -14.27
CA LEU A 12 -20.26 -30.91 -15.10
C LEU A 12 -19.46 -31.98 -14.34
N LEU A 13 -19.10 -31.71 -13.08
CA LEU A 13 -18.43 -32.68 -12.23
C LEU A 13 -19.31 -33.91 -11.97
N LEU A 14 -20.61 -33.69 -11.67
CA LEU A 14 -21.56 -34.78 -11.47
C LEU A 14 -21.70 -35.62 -12.74
N LEU A 15 -21.85 -34.99 -13.89
CA LEU A 15 -21.97 -35.64 -15.19
C LEU A 15 -20.71 -36.45 -15.51
N ARG A 16 -19.53 -35.86 -15.27
CA ARG A 16 -18.25 -36.55 -15.46
C ARG A 16 -18.17 -37.82 -14.62
N VAL A 17 -18.41 -37.70 -13.29
CA VAL A 17 -18.37 -38.86 -12.39
C VAL A 17 -19.39 -39.93 -12.80
N THR A 18 -20.59 -39.54 -13.21
CA THR A 18 -21.63 -40.45 -13.66
C THR A 18 -21.22 -41.17 -14.96
N CYS A 19 -20.66 -40.46 -15.94
CA CYS A 19 -20.15 -41.06 -17.18
C CYS A 19 -18.99 -42.01 -16.90
N GLU A 20 -18.03 -41.63 -16.04
CA GLU A 20 -16.85 -42.41 -15.69
C GLU A 20 -17.22 -43.69 -14.94
N THR A 21 -18.12 -43.62 -13.98
CA THR A 21 -18.62 -44.79 -13.24
C THR A 21 -19.44 -45.72 -14.15
N SER A 22 -20.29 -45.18 -15.04
CA SER A 22 -21.05 -45.96 -15.99
C SER A 22 -20.14 -46.68 -16.99
N ALA A 23 -19.14 -45.99 -17.52
CA ALA A 23 -18.13 -46.59 -18.41
C ALA A 23 -17.37 -47.71 -17.70
N THR A 24 -16.98 -47.51 -16.41
CA THR A 24 -16.30 -48.55 -15.64
C THR A 24 -17.16 -49.80 -15.49
N ILE A 25 -18.44 -49.64 -15.15
CA ILE A 25 -19.38 -50.78 -15.00
C ILE A 25 -19.52 -51.54 -16.33
N LEU A 26 -19.68 -50.82 -17.46
CA LEU A 26 -19.81 -51.45 -18.79
C LEU A 26 -18.55 -52.19 -19.17
N VAL A 27 -17.35 -51.62 -18.95
CA VAL A 27 -16.07 -52.28 -19.23
C VAL A 27 -15.92 -53.53 -18.37
N VAL A 28 -16.20 -53.46 -17.06
CA VAL A 28 -16.14 -54.63 -16.18
C VAL A 28 -17.14 -55.69 -16.64
N ALA A 29 -18.37 -55.33 -16.98
CA ALA A 29 -19.37 -56.28 -17.48
C ALA A 29 -18.91 -56.97 -18.79
N ALA A 30 -18.31 -56.24 -19.73
CA ALA A 30 -17.76 -56.79 -20.97
C ALA A 30 -16.64 -57.77 -20.71
N PHE A 31 -15.67 -57.46 -19.82
CA PHE A 31 -14.57 -58.35 -19.49
C PHE A 31 -15.05 -59.60 -18.73
N VAL A 32 -16.02 -59.48 -17.86
CA VAL A 32 -16.64 -60.61 -17.16
C VAL A 32 -17.39 -61.52 -18.18
N HIS A 33 -18.06 -60.94 -19.15
CA HIS A 33 -18.74 -61.69 -20.22
C HIS A 33 -17.74 -62.46 -21.10
N TRP A 34 -16.57 -61.91 -21.43
CA TRP A 34 -15.59 -62.55 -22.31
C TRP A 34 -14.67 -63.55 -21.59
N PHE A 35 -14.23 -63.25 -20.37
CA PHE A 35 -13.24 -64.01 -19.62
C PHE A 35 -13.81 -64.78 -18.44
N GLY A 36 -15.13 -64.74 -18.23
CA GLY A 36 -15.78 -65.27 -17.08
C GLY A 36 -15.57 -64.43 -15.81
N ALA A 37 -16.31 -64.73 -14.76
CA ALA A 37 -16.23 -64.03 -13.46
C ALA A 37 -14.96 -64.42 -12.67
N THR A 38 -13.78 -64.12 -13.24
CA THR A 38 -12.48 -64.41 -12.63
C THR A 38 -11.83 -63.15 -12.10
N TRP A 39 -11.05 -63.27 -10.98
CA TRP A 39 -10.30 -62.13 -10.45
C TRP A 39 -9.38 -61.43 -11.47
N LYS A 40 -8.87 -62.21 -12.47
CA LYS A 40 -8.05 -61.72 -13.57
C LYS A 40 -8.84 -60.77 -14.48
N ALA A 41 -10.10 -61.04 -14.79
CA ALA A 41 -10.96 -60.19 -15.59
C ALA A 41 -11.18 -58.82 -14.91
N PHE A 42 -11.37 -58.83 -13.57
CA PHE A 42 -11.50 -57.57 -12.83
C PHE A 42 -10.21 -56.73 -12.81
N LEU A 43 -9.03 -57.37 -12.63
CA LEU A 43 -7.74 -56.68 -12.68
C LEU A 43 -7.44 -56.06 -14.06
N ILE A 44 -7.75 -56.80 -15.14
CA ILE A 44 -7.55 -56.28 -16.50
C ILE A 44 -8.50 -55.11 -16.77
N ALA A 45 -9.77 -55.24 -16.39
CA ALA A 45 -10.74 -54.16 -16.52
C ALA A 45 -10.33 -52.88 -15.71
N LEU A 46 -9.82 -53.09 -14.49
CA LEU A 46 -9.28 -52.00 -13.66
C LEU A 46 -8.08 -51.31 -14.34
N GLY A 47 -7.13 -52.12 -14.85
CA GLY A 47 -5.96 -51.59 -15.54
C GLY A 47 -6.33 -50.78 -16.79
N VAL A 48 -7.28 -51.26 -17.58
CA VAL A 48 -7.80 -50.55 -18.76
C VAL A 48 -8.46 -49.22 -18.32
N MET A 49 -9.30 -49.26 -17.31
CA MET A 49 -10.00 -48.02 -16.84
C MET A 49 -9.04 -47.00 -16.24
N VAL A 50 -8.03 -47.43 -15.48
CA VAL A 50 -6.99 -46.53 -14.96
C VAL A 50 -6.20 -45.92 -16.13
N PHE A 51 -5.84 -46.73 -17.13
CA PHE A 51 -5.11 -46.21 -18.31
C PHE A 51 -5.94 -45.22 -19.13
N VAL A 52 -7.22 -45.55 -19.41
CA VAL A 52 -8.14 -44.65 -20.12
C VAL A 52 -8.37 -43.39 -19.31
N GLY A 53 -8.60 -43.50 -17.99
CA GLY A 53 -8.75 -42.34 -17.09
C GLY A 53 -7.51 -41.44 -17.10
N TYR A 54 -6.32 -42.04 -17.04
CA TYR A 54 -5.07 -41.30 -17.15
C TYR A 54 -4.92 -40.58 -18.51
N LEU A 55 -5.28 -41.22 -19.61
CA LEU A 55 -5.26 -40.60 -20.95
C LEU A 55 -6.26 -39.44 -21.03
N VAL A 56 -7.47 -39.62 -20.52
CA VAL A 56 -8.54 -38.57 -20.55
C VAL A 56 -8.18 -37.37 -19.66
N VAL A 57 -7.58 -37.60 -18.49
CA VAL A 57 -7.17 -36.55 -17.56
C VAL A 57 -5.83 -35.94 -17.99
N GLY A 58 -4.87 -36.76 -18.42
CA GLY A 58 -3.51 -36.33 -18.79
C GLY A 58 -3.43 -35.61 -20.12
N ILE A 59 -4.24 -36.01 -21.11
CA ILE A 59 -4.43 -35.29 -22.39
C ILE A 59 -5.49 -34.22 -22.14
N SER A 60 -5.23 -33.33 -21.22
CA SER A 60 -6.10 -32.18 -21.00
C SER A 60 -6.19 -31.31 -22.26
N PRO A 61 -7.39 -30.96 -22.75
CA PRO A 61 -7.57 -30.21 -24.00
C PRO A 61 -7.21 -28.72 -23.88
N VAL A 62 -6.20 -28.38 -23.04
CA VAL A 62 -5.74 -27.00 -22.83
C VAL A 62 -5.36 -26.28 -24.14
N PRO A 63 -4.75 -26.92 -25.16
CA PRO A 63 -4.47 -26.25 -26.41
C PRO A 63 -5.71 -26.03 -27.30
N LEU A 64 -6.75 -26.87 -27.19
CA LEU A 64 -7.95 -26.79 -28.04
C LEU A 64 -8.90 -25.66 -27.56
N SER A 65 -8.90 -25.35 -26.29
CA SER A 65 -9.78 -24.32 -25.71
C SER A 65 -9.38 -22.89 -26.09
N ARG A 66 -8.11 -22.64 -26.46
CA ARG A 66 -7.63 -21.27 -26.80
C ARG A 66 -8.09 -20.76 -28.18
N ARG A 67 -8.42 -21.63 -29.15
CA ARG A 67 -8.75 -21.23 -30.54
C ARG A 67 -10.25 -21.14 -30.85
N GLY A 68 -11.14 -21.44 -29.92
CA GLY A 68 -12.57 -21.46 -30.18
C GLY A 68 -13.43 -21.52 -28.93
N ALA A 69 -12.92 -21.02 -27.81
CA ALA A 69 -13.55 -21.10 -26.49
C ALA A 69 -15.03 -20.62 -26.51
N GLU A 70 -15.33 -19.53 -27.21
CA GLU A 70 -16.69 -19.00 -27.30
C GLU A 70 -17.65 -19.92 -28.05
N ARG A 71 -17.22 -20.52 -29.19
CA ARG A 71 -18.07 -21.42 -29.96
C ARG A 71 -18.34 -22.73 -29.23
N VAL A 72 -17.29 -23.26 -28.56
CA VAL A 72 -17.41 -24.46 -27.73
C VAL A 72 -18.29 -24.20 -26.53
N ALA A 73 -18.13 -23.04 -25.86
CA ALA A 73 -18.94 -22.66 -24.72
C ALA A 73 -20.43 -22.45 -25.09
N LEU A 74 -20.72 -21.83 -26.24
CA LEU A 74 -22.09 -21.65 -26.75
C LEU A 74 -22.72 -22.99 -27.12
N GLY A 75 -21.98 -23.88 -27.81
CA GLY A 75 -22.46 -25.21 -28.14
C GLY A 75 -22.72 -26.06 -26.90
N ALA A 76 -21.78 -26.04 -25.94
CA ALA A 76 -21.92 -26.73 -24.66
C ALA A 76 -23.10 -26.17 -23.83
N ALA A 77 -23.30 -24.86 -23.83
CA ALA A 77 -24.41 -24.21 -23.11
C ALA A 77 -25.78 -24.69 -23.57
N THR A 78 -25.93 -24.96 -24.87
CA THR A 78 -27.21 -25.47 -25.44
C THR A 78 -27.56 -26.86 -24.90
N VAL A 79 -26.56 -27.70 -24.67
CA VAL A 79 -26.74 -29.05 -24.10
C VAL A 79 -26.79 -29.03 -22.57
N LEU A 80 -25.97 -28.21 -21.93
CA LEU A 80 -25.88 -28.14 -20.49
C LEU A 80 -27.08 -27.45 -19.83
N TYR A 81 -27.75 -26.55 -20.54
CA TYR A 81 -28.92 -25.84 -20.02
C TYR A 81 -30.06 -26.78 -19.61
N PRO A 82 -30.57 -27.65 -20.49
CA PRO A 82 -31.66 -28.57 -20.12
C PRO A 82 -31.20 -29.60 -19.07
N ILE A 83 -29.97 -30.08 -19.15
CA ILE A 83 -29.37 -30.97 -18.15
C ILE A 83 -29.29 -30.27 -16.79
N GLY A 84 -28.88 -28.99 -16.80
CA GLY A 84 -28.80 -28.15 -15.61
C GLY A 84 -30.15 -27.89 -14.91
N VAL A 85 -31.21 -27.77 -15.69
CA VAL A 85 -32.57 -27.65 -15.17
C VAL A 85 -32.99 -28.98 -14.52
N LEU A 86 -32.74 -30.10 -15.17
CA LEU A 86 -33.15 -31.43 -14.70
C LEU A 86 -32.35 -31.90 -13.46
N LEU A 87 -31.02 -31.76 -13.51
CA LEU A 87 -30.12 -32.23 -12.44
C LEU A 87 -29.83 -31.18 -11.36
N GLY A 88 -30.27 -29.92 -11.54
CA GLY A 88 -29.98 -28.81 -10.64
C GLY A 88 -30.32 -29.01 -9.15
N PRO A 89 -31.35 -29.79 -8.77
CA PRO A 89 -31.63 -30.10 -7.38
C PRO A 89 -30.57 -31.00 -6.71
N ILE A 90 -29.93 -31.89 -7.45
CA ILE A 90 -29.02 -32.92 -6.90
C ILE A 90 -27.74 -32.30 -6.28
N PRO A 91 -26.98 -31.44 -6.94
CA PRO A 91 -25.83 -30.77 -6.32
C PRO A 91 -26.19 -29.94 -5.09
N ARG A 92 -27.38 -29.34 -5.08
CA ARG A 92 -27.85 -28.58 -3.90
C ARG A 92 -28.09 -29.50 -2.70
N LEU A 93 -28.65 -30.67 -2.91
CA LEU A 93 -28.85 -31.68 -1.85
C LEU A 93 -27.52 -32.21 -1.33
N VAL A 94 -26.54 -32.45 -2.20
CA VAL A 94 -25.21 -32.93 -1.82
C VAL A 94 -24.46 -31.88 -1.00
N VAL A 95 -24.51 -30.60 -1.42
CA VAL A 95 -23.89 -29.48 -0.68
C VAL A 95 -24.61 -29.28 0.68
N ALA A 96 -25.94 -29.35 0.71
CA ALA A 96 -26.70 -29.25 1.94
C ALA A 96 -26.36 -30.39 2.91
N ALA A 97 -26.24 -31.63 2.43
CA ALA A 97 -25.83 -32.77 3.24
C ALA A 97 -24.36 -32.62 3.73
N GLY A 98 -23.46 -32.12 2.88
CA GLY A 98 -22.08 -31.83 3.24
C GLY A 98 -21.98 -30.77 4.35
N ASN A 99 -22.75 -29.69 4.27
CA ASN A 99 -22.81 -28.64 5.28
C ASN A 99 -23.37 -29.13 6.63
N VAL A 100 -24.28 -30.08 6.61
CA VAL A 100 -24.79 -30.74 7.84
C VAL A 100 -23.73 -31.64 8.48
N LEU A 101 -22.96 -32.38 7.66
CA LEU A 101 -21.90 -33.27 8.16
C LEU A 101 -20.69 -32.53 8.71
N THR A 102 -20.33 -31.40 8.13
CA THR A 102 -19.09 -30.68 8.50
C THR A 102 -19.25 -29.70 9.65
N ARG A 103 -20.48 -29.59 10.27
CA ARG A 103 -20.75 -28.68 11.44
C ARG A 103 -20.08 -27.30 11.34
N GLY A 104 -19.63 -26.88 10.17
CA GLY A 104 -18.99 -25.59 9.91
C GLY A 104 -19.97 -24.64 9.29
N LYS A 105 -19.84 -23.34 9.60
CA LYS A 105 -20.45 -22.25 8.83
C LYS A 105 -19.96 -22.38 7.39
N GLY A 106 -20.72 -23.13 6.59
CA GLY A 106 -20.43 -23.27 5.16
C GLY A 106 -20.47 -21.91 4.54
N ASN A 107 -19.35 -21.48 3.99
CA ASN A 107 -19.28 -20.32 3.12
C ASN A 107 -20.30 -20.56 1.98
N ALA A 108 -21.37 -19.77 1.93
CA ALA A 108 -22.43 -19.87 0.92
C ALA A 108 -21.98 -19.44 -0.48
N GLY A 109 -20.68 -19.20 -0.66
CA GLY A 109 -20.02 -18.95 -1.94
C GLY A 109 -19.39 -20.23 -2.48
N GLY A 110 -19.51 -20.49 -3.79
CA GLY A 110 -18.86 -21.61 -4.47
C GLY A 110 -17.33 -21.60 -4.32
N PRO A 111 -16.60 -22.53 -5.00
CA PRO A 111 -15.17 -22.74 -4.80
C PRO A 111 -14.25 -21.54 -5.10
N LEU A 112 -14.79 -20.32 -5.32
CA LEU A 112 -14.04 -19.08 -5.57
C LEU A 112 -14.51 -17.93 -4.64
N ALA A 113 -15.03 -18.21 -3.45
CA ALA A 113 -15.68 -17.21 -2.60
C ALA A 113 -14.80 -16.63 -1.48
N GLY A 114 -13.54 -17.02 -1.38
CA GLY A 114 -12.62 -16.52 -0.36
C GLY A 114 -11.50 -15.66 -0.95
N THR A 115 -11.09 -14.61 -0.22
CA THR A 115 -9.90 -13.80 -0.55
C THR A 115 -8.64 -14.65 -0.74
N SER A 116 -8.52 -15.76 0.00
CA SER A 116 -7.42 -16.73 -0.13
C SER A 116 -7.38 -17.42 -1.50
N GLU A 117 -8.54 -17.69 -2.09
CA GLU A 117 -8.63 -18.32 -3.42
C GLU A 117 -8.33 -17.34 -4.54
N LEU A 118 -8.74 -16.07 -4.38
CA LEU A 118 -8.37 -14.99 -5.29
C LEU A 118 -6.86 -14.73 -5.24
N ARG A 119 -6.23 -14.74 -4.06
CA ARG A 119 -4.77 -14.66 -3.92
C ARG A 119 -4.08 -15.82 -4.64
N GLY A 120 -4.55 -17.05 -4.46
CA GLY A 120 -4.02 -18.22 -5.16
C GLY A 120 -4.19 -18.16 -6.68
N LEU A 121 -5.25 -17.53 -7.20
CA LEU A 121 -5.43 -17.29 -8.63
C LEU A 121 -4.41 -16.28 -9.17
N VAL A 122 -4.15 -15.20 -8.43
CA VAL A 122 -3.14 -14.18 -8.79
C VAL A 122 -1.75 -14.81 -8.85
N ASP A 123 -1.36 -15.62 -7.84
CA ASP A 123 -0.10 -16.35 -7.82
C ASP A 123 0.04 -17.32 -9.01
N PHE A 124 -1.05 -17.98 -9.39
CA PHE A 124 -1.08 -18.88 -10.54
C PHE A 124 -0.91 -18.13 -11.88
N LEU A 125 -1.49 -16.94 -12.01
CA LEU A 125 -1.36 -16.10 -13.21
C LEU A 125 0.07 -15.57 -13.37
N GLU A 126 0.74 -15.21 -12.28
CA GLU A 126 2.14 -14.80 -12.27
C GLU A 126 3.05 -15.96 -12.74
N GLN A 127 2.91 -17.18 -12.16
CA GLN A 127 3.69 -18.35 -12.56
C GLN A 127 3.57 -18.68 -14.05
N ARG A 128 2.50 -18.21 -14.69
CA ARG A 128 2.29 -18.34 -16.14
C ARG A 128 2.74 -17.14 -16.96
N SER A 129 3.41 -16.16 -16.32
CA SER A 129 3.83 -14.90 -16.95
C SER A 129 2.67 -14.16 -17.65
N VAL A 130 1.48 -14.22 -17.07
CA VAL A 130 0.28 -13.51 -17.55
C VAL A 130 0.21 -12.12 -16.94
N ILE A 131 0.74 -11.97 -15.72
CA ILE A 131 0.87 -10.71 -14.98
C ILE A 131 2.34 -10.52 -14.57
N GLU A 132 2.79 -9.26 -14.52
CA GLU A 132 4.12 -8.90 -14.08
C GLU A 132 4.23 -8.91 -12.54
N PRO A 133 5.43 -9.10 -11.95
CA PRO A 133 5.61 -9.10 -10.49
C PRO A 133 5.05 -7.84 -9.81
N GLY A 134 5.24 -6.65 -10.39
CA GLY A 134 4.72 -5.39 -9.86
C GLY A 134 3.18 -5.31 -9.90
N GLU A 135 2.56 -5.84 -10.96
CA GLU A 135 1.09 -5.89 -11.05
C GLU A 135 0.50 -6.83 -9.98
N ARG A 136 1.19 -7.93 -9.68
CA ARG A 136 0.79 -8.84 -8.59
C ARG A 136 0.84 -8.15 -7.25
N GLU A 137 1.92 -7.43 -6.95
CA GLU A 137 2.09 -6.71 -5.69
C GLU A 137 0.97 -5.68 -5.52
N MET A 138 0.69 -4.90 -6.55
CA MET A 138 -0.41 -3.92 -6.55
C MET A 138 -1.78 -4.59 -6.28
N VAL A 139 -2.07 -5.73 -6.91
CA VAL A 139 -3.32 -6.48 -6.66
C VAL A 139 -3.39 -6.97 -5.23
N ARG A 140 -2.26 -7.43 -4.67
CA ARG A 140 -2.17 -7.86 -3.27
C ARG A 140 -2.43 -6.70 -2.31
N SER A 141 -1.79 -5.54 -2.54
CA SER A 141 -1.99 -4.33 -1.74
C SER A 141 -3.45 -3.88 -1.72
N VAL A 142 -4.16 -3.97 -2.86
CA VAL A 142 -5.60 -3.68 -2.91
C VAL A 142 -6.43 -4.60 -2.00
N PHE A 143 -6.06 -5.88 -1.87
CA PHE A 143 -6.76 -6.79 -0.95
C PHE A 143 -6.42 -6.52 0.53
N GLU A 144 -5.24 -5.99 0.81
CA GLU A 144 -4.77 -5.66 2.16
C GLU A 144 -5.27 -4.29 2.63
N LEU A 145 -5.66 -3.41 1.70
CA LEU A 145 -6.11 -2.04 1.96
C LEU A 145 -7.25 -1.95 2.99
N GLY A 146 -8.16 -2.94 3.01
CA GLY A 146 -9.28 -2.98 3.95
C GLY A 146 -8.88 -3.39 5.38
N ASP A 147 -7.71 -4.00 5.54
CA ASP A 147 -7.19 -4.45 6.84
C ASP A 147 -6.25 -3.39 7.47
N THR A 148 -5.74 -2.42 6.68
CA THR A 148 -4.85 -1.34 7.11
C THR A 148 -5.65 -0.17 7.67
N ILE A 149 -5.17 0.46 8.74
CA ILE A 149 -5.81 1.62 9.38
C ILE A 149 -5.01 2.90 9.16
N VAL A 150 -5.67 4.06 9.32
CA VAL A 150 -5.08 5.40 9.09
C VAL A 150 -3.80 5.62 9.90
N ARG A 151 -3.72 5.11 11.13
CA ARG A 151 -2.52 5.21 11.99
C ARG A 151 -1.26 4.65 11.35
N GLU A 152 -1.38 3.62 10.49
CA GLU A 152 -0.24 2.94 9.88
C GLU A 152 0.35 3.72 8.70
N VAL A 153 -0.47 4.57 8.06
CA VAL A 153 -0.10 5.31 6.84
C VAL A 153 0.02 6.81 7.05
N MET A 154 -0.46 7.34 8.19
CA MET A 154 -0.42 8.77 8.48
C MET A 154 1.00 9.29 8.64
N VAL A 155 1.17 10.59 8.41
CA VAL A 155 2.33 11.34 8.87
C VAL A 155 2.13 11.65 10.35
N PRO A 156 2.98 11.15 11.26
CA PRO A 156 2.85 11.42 12.69
C PRO A 156 2.97 12.91 13.01
N ARG A 157 2.40 13.35 14.11
CA ARG A 157 2.47 14.74 14.56
C ARG A 157 3.90 15.29 14.64
N THR A 158 4.83 14.48 15.10
CA THR A 158 6.25 14.83 15.20
C THR A 158 6.92 15.17 13.87
N ASP A 159 6.34 14.70 12.78
CA ASP A 159 6.86 14.86 11.41
C ASP A 159 6.04 15.89 10.61
N MET A 160 5.05 16.53 11.24
CA MET A 160 4.21 17.53 10.59
C MET A 160 4.87 18.91 10.63
N VAL A 161 4.69 19.66 9.54
CA VAL A 161 5.01 21.08 9.46
C VAL A 161 3.73 21.87 9.69
N PHE A 162 3.74 22.80 10.64
CA PHE A 162 2.62 23.64 11.00
C PHE A 162 2.90 25.12 10.68
N VAL A 163 1.84 25.88 10.45
CA VAL A 163 1.86 27.34 10.47
C VAL A 163 0.93 27.83 11.60
N GLU A 164 1.41 28.72 12.44
CA GLU A 164 0.61 29.29 13.52
C GLU A 164 -0.47 30.24 12.93
N ARG A 165 -1.66 30.25 13.52
CA ARG A 165 -2.82 31.02 13.04
C ARG A 165 -2.60 32.53 12.95
N ASP A 166 -1.67 33.06 13.74
CA ASP A 166 -1.33 34.49 13.82
C ASP A 166 -0.22 34.89 12.83
N LYS A 167 0.30 33.97 12.06
CA LYS A 167 1.29 34.30 11.01
C LYS A 167 0.62 34.97 9.81
N THR A 168 1.35 35.88 9.18
CA THR A 168 0.89 36.55 7.97
C THR A 168 0.93 35.62 6.74
N LEU A 169 0.14 35.94 5.70
CA LEU A 169 0.15 35.20 4.45
C LEU A 169 1.54 35.16 3.79
N GLY A 170 2.35 36.22 3.96
CA GLY A 170 3.73 36.26 3.46
C GLY A 170 4.64 35.26 4.17
N GLN A 171 4.48 35.10 5.50
CA GLN A 171 5.21 34.10 6.27
C GLN A 171 4.75 32.69 5.91
N ALA A 172 3.43 32.47 5.81
CA ALA A 172 2.87 31.20 5.39
C ALA A 172 3.34 30.81 3.97
N LEU A 173 3.33 31.77 3.02
CA LEU A 173 3.84 31.54 1.67
C LEU A 173 5.32 31.13 1.68
N SER A 174 6.14 31.83 2.48
CA SER A 174 7.57 31.48 2.62
C SER A 174 7.75 30.08 3.19
N LEU A 175 6.88 29.64 4.12
CA LEU A 175 6.91 28.28 4.67
C LEU A 175 6.54 27.26 3.59
N HIS A 176 5.46 27.50 2.82
CA HIS A 176 5.06 26.62 1.72
C HIS A 176 6.19 26.45 0.68
N LEU A 177 6.84 27.55 0.30
CA LEU A 177 7.92 27.51 -0.69
C LEU A 177 9.16 26.77 -0.19
N ARG A 178 9.49 26.91 1.09
CA ARG A 178 10.67 26.21 1.67
C ARG A 178 10.41 24.74 1.97
N SER A 179 9.20 24.42 2.46
CA SER A 179 8.82 23.03 2.77
C SER A 179 8.41 22.23 1.54
N GLY A 180 8.04 22.90 0.44
CA GLY A 180 7.51 22.27 -0.77
C GLY A 180 6.07 21.74 -0.63
N PHE A 181 5.46 21.86 0.56
CA PHE A 181 4.09 21.38 0.78
C PHE A 181 3.05 22.31 0.18
N SER A 182 2.08 21.77 -0.53
CA SER A 182 0.95 22.50 -1.08
C SER A 182 -0.14 22.80 -0.03
N ARG A 183 -0.16 22.05 1.08
CA ARG A 183 -1.14 22.14 2.15
C ARG A 183 -0.43 22.00 3.49
N ILE A 184 -0.62 22.96 4.38
CA ILE A 184 0.01 22.99 5.71
C ILE A 184 -1.09 23.19 6.75
N PRO A 185 -1.15 22.34 7.80
CA PRO A 185 -2.05 22.53 8.93
C PRO A 185 -1.79 23.86 9.65
N VAL A 186 -2.87 24.53 10.06
CA VAL A 186 -2.83 25.76 10.83
C VAL A 186 -3.04 25.43 12.30
N ALA A 187 -2.03 25.66 13.13
CA ALA A 187 -2.10 25.47 14.57
C ALA A 187 -2.79 26.66 15.26
N GLY A 188 -3.66 26.36 16.21
CA GLY A 188 -4.32 27.33 17.07
C GLY A 188 -3.45 27.74 18.27
N GLU A 189 -3.75 27.18 19.45
CA GLU A 189 -2.97 27.46 20.66
C GLU A 189 -1.67 26.65 20.73
N ASN A 190 -1.68 25.46 20.15
CA ASN A 190 -0.53 24.54 20.08
C ASN A 190 -0.70 23.56 18.89
N GLU A 191 0.24 22.65 18.70
CA GLU A 191 0.25 21.66 17.63
C GLU A 191 -0.84 20.58 17.78
N ASP A 192 -1.45 20.42 18.97
CA ASP A 192 -2.59 19.55 19.20
C ASP A 192 -3.91 20.19 18.73
N ASP A 193 -3.94 21.53 18.62
CA ASP A 193 -5.12 22.30 18.21
C ASP A 193 -4.98 22.74 16.75
N VAL A 194 -5.26 21.87 15.82
CA VAL A 194 -5.30 22.23 14.40
C VAL A 194 -6.65 22.88 14.09
N VAL A 195 -6.66 24.13 13.70
CA VAL A 195 -7.89 24.92 13.45
C VAL A 195 -8.28 24.99 11.98
N GLY A 196 -7.37 24.63 11.05
CA GLY A 196 -7.63 24.67 9.63
C GLY A 196 -6.46 24.17 8.80
N ILE A 197 -6.54 24.32 7.49
CA ILE A 197 -5.49 23.98 6.54
C ILE A 197 -5.24 25.16 5.61
N ALA A 198 -4.01 25.62 5.57
CA ALA A 198 -3.54 26.63 4.62
C ALA A 198 -3.22 25.94 3.27
N TYR A 199 -3.80 26.45 2.20
CA TYR A 199 -3.55 25.99 0.84
C TYR A 199 -2.68 27.02 0.12
N LEU A 200 -1.54 26.59 -0.43
CA LEU A 200 -0.66 27.46 -1.22
C LEU A 200 -1.41 28.22 -2.31
N LYS A 201 -2.29 27.51 -3.04
CA LYS A 201 -3.08 28.12 -4.13
C LYS A 201 -4.01 29.24 -3.66
N ASP A 202 -4.59 29.10 -2.47
CA ASP A 202 -5.53 30.09 -1.93
C ASP A 202 -4.76 31.32 -1.42
N ILE A 203 -3.59 31.11 -0.81
CA ILE A 203 -2.67 32.19 -0.42
C ILE A 203 -2.20 32.99 -1.64
N VAL A 204 -1.80 32.31 -2.71
CA VAL A 204 -1.37 32.95 -3.96
C VAL A 204 -2.53 33.70 -4.63
N ALA A 205 -3.73 33.10 -4.71
CA ALA A 205 -4.92 33.73 -5.25
C ALA A 205 -5.27 35.01 -4.47
N TRP A 206 -5.33 34.92 -3.13
CA TRP A 206 -5.58 36.06 -2.28
C TRP A 206 -4.55 37.19 -2.48
N SER A 207 -3.27 36.84 -2.50
CA SER A 207 -2.19 37.81 -2.70
C SER A 207 -2.24 38.50 -4.07
N HIS A 208 -2.72 37.80 -5.10
CA HIS A 208 -2.92 38.34 -6.43
C HIS A 208 -4.12 39.31 -6.48
N GLU A 209 -5.23 38.98 -5.81
CA GLU A 209 -6.43 39.81 -5.75
C GLU A 209 -6.25 41.05 -4.87
N HIS A 210 -5.37 40.96 -3.84
CA HIS A 210 -5.13 42.02 -2.85
C HIS A 210 -3.63 42.35 -2.78
N PRO A 211 -3.06 43.06 -3.78
CA PRO A 211 -1.64 43.39 -3.80
C PRO A 211 -1.21 44.19 -2.56
N GLY A 212 -0.15 43.73 -1.89
CA GLY A 212 0.38 44.35 -0.67
C GLY A 212 -0.26 43.88 0.64
N SER A 213 -1.32 43.06 0.61
CA SER A 213 -1.99 42.56 1.83
C SER A 213 -1.24 41.43 2.54
N GLY A 214 -0.28 40.76 1.86
CA GLY A 214 0.41 39.58 2.37
C GLY A 214 1.18 39.76 3.68
N SER A 215 1.56 41.01 4.04
CA SER A 215 2.21 41.35 5.31
C SER A 215 1.25 41.71 6.44
N VAL A 216 -0.04 41.83 6.16
CA VAL A 216 -1.07 42.29 7.12
C VAL A 216 -2.14 41.24 7.35
N THR A 217 -2.52 40.52 6.30
CA THR A 217 -3.56 39.45 6.39
C THR A 217 -2.99 38.23 7.09
N MET A 218 -3.70 37.73 8.09
CA MET A 218 -3.34 36.52 8.82
C MET A 218 -3.81 35.26 8.07
N VAL A 219 -3.15 34.13 8.31
CA VAL A 219 -3.43 32.88 7.62
C VAL A 219 -4.82 32.32 7.94
N ASP A 220 -5.32 32.59 9.15
CA ASP A 220 -6.65 32.15 9.60
C ASP A 220 -7.82 32.74 8.80
N GLN A 221 -7.59 33.87 8.10
CA GLN A 221 -8.61 34.51 7.25
C GLN A 221 -8.76 33.83 5.88
N VAL A 222 -7.78 33.01 5.47
CA VAL A 222 -7.74 32.39 4.13
C VAL A 222 -7.70 30.86 4.22
N MET A 223 -7.42 30.31 5.41
CA MET A 223 -7.40 28.85 5.62
C MET A 223 -8.76 28.24 5.35
N ARG A 224 -8.75 26.95 4.97
CA ARG A 224 -9.95 26.12 4.88
C ARG A 224 -10.18 25.34 6.17
N THR A 225 -11.43 24.98 6.42
CA THR A 225 -11.80 24.11 7.55
C THR A 225 -11.10 22.75 7.39
N ALA A 226 -10.49 22.25 8.47
CA ALA A 226 -9.92 20.92 8.51
C ALA A 226 -11.00 19.84 8.61
N THR A 227 -10.75 18.69 8.01
CA THR A 227 -11.55 17.47 8.22
C THR A 227 -10.80 16.59 9.19
N TYR A 228 -11.50 16.11 10.24
CA TYR A 228 -10.91 15.26 11.27
C TYR A 228 -11.40 13.83 11.13
N VAL A 229 -10.49 12.88 11.35
CA VAL A 229 -10.77 11.46 11.27
C VAL A 229 -10.06 10.71 12.40
N PRO A 230 -10.66 9.64 12.95
CA PRO A 230 -9.99 8.82 13.94
C PRO A 230 -8.86 8.01 13.30
N ASP A 231 -7.81 7.78 14.05
CA ASP A 231 -6.63 7.01 13.65
C ASP A 231 -6.91 5.51 13.39
N SER A 232 -7.95 4.97 14.01
CA SER A 232 -8.40 3.57 13.86
C SER A 232 -9.26 3.32 12.62
N LYS A 233 -9.53 4.33 11.80
CA LYS A 233 -10.37 4.21 10.61
C LYS A 233 -9.66 3.38 9.53
N PRO A 234 -10.35 2.40 8.86
CA PRO A 234 -9.81 1.70 7.71
C PRO A 234 -9.51 2.66 6.55
N ILE A 235 -8.35 2.48 5.88
CA ILE A 235 -7.91 3.41 4.84
C ILE A 235 -8.73 3.31 3.55
N ASP A 236 -9.38 2.17 3.27
CA ASP A 236 -10.30 2.02 2.15
C ASP A 236 -11.58 2.87 2.33
N GLU A 237 -12.08 2.96 3.57
CA GLU A 237 -13.19 3.87 3.92
C GLU A 237 -12.73 5.33 3.89
N MET A 238 -11.48 5.58 4.36
CA MET A 238 -10.90 6.91 4.32
C MET A 238 -10.76 7.42 2.90
N LEU A 239 -10.23 6.61 1.99
CA LEU A 239 -10.10 6.96 0.58
C LEU A 239 -11.46 7.31 -0.05
N ARG A 240 -12.50 6.50 0.21
CA ARG A 240 -13.86 6.78 -0.27
C ARG A 240 -14.41 8.08 0.28
N GLN A 241 -14.16 8.38 1.56
CA GLN A 241 -14.58 9.63 2.19
C GLN A 241 -13.87 10.83 1.56
N MET A 242 -12.54 10.76 1.38
CA MET A 242 -11.75 11.83 0.76
C MET A 242 -12.24 12.13 -0.66
N GLN A 243 -12.53 11.10 -1.45
CA GLN A 243 -13.09 11.24 -2.79
C GLN A 243 -14.47 11.91 -2.78
N ALA A 244 -15.36 11.47 -1.87
CA ALA A 244 -16.72 12.02 -1.77
C ALA A 244 -16.72 13.49 -1.33
N LEU A 245 -15.81 13.88 -0.42
CA LEU A 245 -15.67 15.24 0.07
C LEU A 245 -14.75 16.11 -0.80
N GLN A 246 -14.09 15.53 -1.80
CA GLN A 246 -13.10 16.19 -2.66
C GLN A 246 -11.97 16.86 -1.85
N ILE A 247 -11.50 16.20 -0.80
CA ILE A 247 -10.39 16.64 0.04
C ILE A 247 -9.15 15.76 -0.22
N HIS A 248 -7.98 16.33 -0.09
CA HIS A 248 -6.69 15.64 -0.30
C HIS A 248 -5.91 15.45 0.99
N VAL A 249 -6.35 16.03 2.10
CA VAL A 249 -5.72 15.94 3.40
C VAL A 249 -6.77 15.92 4.48
N ALA A 250 -6.54 15.14 5.53
CA ALA A 250 -7.35 15.11 6.73
C ALA A 250 -6.44 15.07 7.96
N ILE A 251 -6.89 15.69 9.05
CA ILE A 251 -6.21 15.65 10.35
C ILE A 251 -6.66 14.39 11.09
N VAL A 252 -5.69 13.64 11.58
CA VAL A 252 -5.92 12.41 12.35
C VAL A 252 -5.95 12.76 13.83
N ILE A 253 -7.00 12.32 14.52
CA ILE A 253 -7.18 12.55 15.97
C ILE A 253 -7.07 11.23 16.73
N ASP A 254 -6.46 11.32 17.91
CA ASP A 254 -6.35 10.20 18.84
C ASP A 254 -7.62 10.02 19.71
N GLU A 255 -7.61 9.06 20.62
CA GLU A 255 -8.72 8.73 21.54
C GLU A 255 -9.00 9.84 22.56
N TYR A 256 -8.08 10.79 22.74
CA TYR A 256 -8.19 11.92 23.67
C TYR A 256 -8.62 13.20 22.97
N GLY A 257 -8.74 13.19 21.64
CA GLY A 257 -9.11 14.33 20.82
C GLY A 257 -7.93 15.23 20.43
N GLY A 258 -6.70 14.82 20.72
CA GLY A 258 -5.49 15.51 20.27
C GLY A 258 -5.12 15.13 18.82
N THR A 259 -4.29 15.97 18.20
CA THR A 259 -3.75 15.67 16.86
C THR A 259 -2.73 14.53 16.93
N ALA A 260 -3.05 13.39 16.35
CA ALA A 260 -2.14 12.26 16.19
C ALA A 260 -1.23 12.41 14.96
N GLY A 261 -1.77 13.03 13.89
CA GLY A 261 -1.05 13.18 12.63
C GLY A 261 -1.91 13.81 11.54
N LEU A 262 -1.49 13.62 10.30
CA LEU A 262 -2.30 13.89 9.10
C LEU A 262 -2.21 12.74 8.12
N VAL A 263 -3.22 12.59 7.27
CA VAL A 263 -3.21 11.60 6.18
C VAL A 263 -3.59 12.30 4.88
N THR A 264 -2.91 11.95 3.81
CA THR A 264 -3.21 12.45 2.46
C THR A 264 -3.74 11.35 1.55
N ILE A 265 -4.39 11.72 0.44
CA ILE A 265 -4.78 10.74 -0.60
C ILE A 265 -3.54 10.05 -1.16
N GLU A 266 -2.47 10.81 -1.29
CA GLU A 266 -1.19 10.36 -1.81
C GLU A 266 -0.60 9.23 -0.96
N ASP A 267 -0.65 9.34 0.39
CA ASP A 267 -0.19 8.29 1.31
C ASP A 267 -1.01 6.99 1.16
N ILE A 268 -2.33 7.11 1.02
CA ILE A 268 -3.20 5.93 0.83
C ILE A 268 -2.95 5.26 -0.53
N LEU A 269 -2.68 6.04 -1.59
CA LEU A 269 -2.39 5.50 -2.91
C LEU A 269 -1.01 4.83 -2.96
N GLU A 270 -0.06 5.29 -2.15
CA GLU A 270 1.26 4.68 -2.00
C GLU A 270 1.17 3.24 -1.48
N GLU A 271 0.24 2.94 -0.57
CA GLU A 271 -0.02 1.58 -0.10
C GLU A 271 -0.50 0.63 -1.22
N ILE A 272 -1.10 1.16 -2.29
CA ILE A 272 -1.55 0.36 -3.44
C ILE A 272 -0.44 0.21 -4.47
N VAL A 273 0.22 1.32 -4.81
CA VAL A 273 1.13 1.41 -5.97
C VAL A 273 2.58 1.10 -5.58
N GLY A 274 2.91 1.19 -4.27
CA GLY A 274 4.27 1.18 -3.76
C GLY A 274 4.99 2.53 -3.98
N GLU A 275 6.21 2.63 -3.49
CA GLU A 275 7.05 3.81 -3.74
C GLU A 275 7.25 3.98 -5.25
N ILE A 276 6.74 5.07 -5.81
CA ILE A 276 7.04 5.46 -7.19
C ILE A 276 8.38 6.20 -7.14
N THR A 277 9.45 5.50 -7.47
CA THR A 277 10.76 6.11 -7.71
C THR A 277 10.61 7.12 -8.85
N ASP A 278 10.97 8.39 -8.59
CA ASP A 278 10.99 9.43 -9.62
C ASP A 278 12.17 9.16 -10.58
N GLU A 279 11.99 9.41 -11.88
CA GLU A 279 13.06 9.29 -12.89
C GLU A 279 14.28 10.18 -12.57
N TYR A 280 14.13 11.14 -11.64
CA TYR A 280 15.16 12.04 -11.15
C TYR A 280 15.83 11.58 -9.83
N ASP A 281 15.38 10.52 -9.20
CA ASP A 281 16.05 9.91 -8.04
C ASP A 281 17.34 9.20 -8.48
N GLN A 282 18.31 10.00 -8.95
CA GLN A 282 19.69 9.52 -9.06
C GLN A 282 20.18 9.25 -7.64
N GLU A 283 20.59 8.02 -7.39
CA GLU A 283 21.29 7.66 -6.15
C GLU A 283 22.52 8.56 -6.02
N GLN A 284 22.39 9.63 -5.24
CA GLN A 284 23.53 10.47 -4.90
C GLN A 284 24.49 9.63 -4.05
N PRO A 285 25.82 9.77 -4.25
CA PRO A 285 26.76 9.07 -3.39
C PRO A 285 26.47 9.42 -1.93
N PRO A 286 26.51 8.45 -1.01
CA PRO A 286 26.17 8.68 0.39
C PRO A 286 26.99 9.80 1.03
N VAL A 287 28.20 10.07 0.54
CA VAL A 287 29.11 11.15 0.98
C VAL A 287 29.80 11.76 -0.22
N GLU A 288 29.70 13.07 -0.37
CA GLU A 288 30.42 13.88 -1.36
C GLU A 288 31.22 14.99 -0.66
N TRP A 289 32.54 14.91 -0.69
CA TRP A 289 33.41 15.94 -0.12
C TRP A 289 33.50 17.14 -1.05
N LEU A 290 33.08 18.30 -0.57
CA LEU A 290 33.17 19.58 -1.29
C LEU A 290 34.46 20.34 -0.93
N SER A 291 34.93 20.17 0.29
CA SER A 291 36.22 20.66 0.78
C SER A 291 36.69 19.80 1.94
N PRO A 292 37.93 19.98 2.47
CA PRO A 292 38.43 19.19 3.61
C PRO A 292 37.55 19.24 4.88
N ASP A 293 36.78 20.32 5.06
CA ASP A 293 35.96 20.56 6.23
C ASP A 293 34.45 20.61 5.88
N VAL A 294 34.06 20.37 4.61
CA VAL A 294 32.67 20.43 4.17
C VAL A 294 32.34 19.21 3.33
N ALA A 295 31.33 18.47 3.73
CA ALA A 295 30.81 17.35 2.97
C ALA A 295 29.27 17.46 2.81
N ARG A 296 28.77 17.05 1.66
CA ARG A 296 27.36 16.74 1.46
C ARG A 296 27.14 15.28 1.75
N VAL A 297 26.20 14.99 2.63
CA VAL A 297 25.88 13.60 3.03
C VAL A 297 24.40 13.33 2.86
N THR A 298 24.05 12.07 2.61
CA THR A 298 22.62 11.68 2.63
C THR A 298 22.06 11.82 4.04
N ALA A 299 20.82 12.28 4.18
CA ALA A 299 20.15 12.38 5.47
C ALA A 299 20.00 11.03 6.19
N ARG A 300 20.06 9.92 5.46
CA ARG A 300 20.02 8.53 5.98
C ARG A 300 21.36 8.02 6.47
N LEU A 301 22.46 8.77 6.29
CA LEU A 301 23.79 8.36 6.78
C LEU A 301 23.75 8.15 8.29
N PRO A 302 24.30 7.04 8.82
CA PRO A 302 24.40 6.81 10.26
C PRO A 302 25.21 7.90 10.97
N VAL A 303 24.77 8.34 12.17
CA VAL A 303 25.46 9.35 12.97
C VAL A 303 26.88 8.90 13.37
N THR A 304 27.07 7.61 13.62
CA THR A 304 28.38 7.02 13.90
C THR A 304 29.35 7.18 12.76
N GLU A 305 28.89 6.95 11.51
CA GLU A 305 29.71 7.11 10.32
C GLU A 305 30.04 8.59 10.06
N LEU A 306 29.09 9.50 10.31
CA LEU A 306 29.34 10.94 10.28
C LEU A 306 30.45 11.34 11.28
N GLY A 307 30.38 10.82 12.52
CA GLY A 307 31.40 11.05 13.53
C GLY A 307 32.79 10.58 13.11
N GLU A 308 32.89 9.40 12.50
CA GLU A 308 34.14 8.86 11.96
C GLU A 308 34.68 9.72 10.81
N LEU A 309 33.81 10.15 9.86
CA LEU A 309 34.21 10.98 8.72
C LEU A 309 34.80 12.33 9.14
N PHE A 310 34.22 12.94 10.16
CA PHE A 310 34.65 14.26 10.64
C PHE A 310 35.57 14.16 11.86
N GLY A 311 35.86 12.94 12.40
CA GLY A 311 36.72 12.73 13.57
C GLY A 311 36.18 13.43 14.83
N VAL A 312 34.86 13.47 15.01
CA VAL A 312 34.17 14.07 16.15
C VAL A 312 33.32 13.02 16.87
N THR A 313 33.19 13.18 18.18
CA THR A 313 32.24 12.36 18.96
C THR A 313 30.92 13.10 19.06
N ILE A 314 29.85 12.50 18.55
CA ILE A 314 28.48 13.07 18.57
C ILE A 314 27.72 12.31 19.65
N GLU A 315 27.39 12.99 20.74
CA GLU A 315 26.54 12.45 21.81
C GLU A 315 25.09 12.87 21.52
N ALA A 316 24.29 11.96 20.95
CA ALA A 316 22.87 12.14 20.75
C ALA A 316 22.18 10.82 21.09
N GLU A 317 21.46 10.80 22.21
CA GLU A 317 20.66 9.65 22.63
C GLU A 317 19.46 9.51 21.66
N ASP A 318 19.16 8.25 21.26
CA ASP A 318 18.01 7.89 20.41
C ASP A 318 18.02 8.46 18.97
N VAL A 319 19.17 8.86 18.42
CA VAL A 319 19.31 9.38 17.06
C VAL A 319 20.24 8.51 16.23
N GLU A 320 19.72 7.91 15.16
CA GLU A 320 20.47 6.98 14.33
C GLU A 320 21.02 7.60 13.05
N THR A 321 20.38 8.66 12.51
CA THR A 321 20.68 9.22 11.18
C THR A 321 21.02 10.72 11.23
N VAL A 322 21.74 11.22 10.22
CA VAL A 322 22.09 12.65 10.09
C VAL A 322 20.85 13.53 9.98
N GLY A 323 19.83 13.09 9.28
CA GLY A 323 18.54 13.81 9.22
C GLY A 323 17.86 13.90 10.58
N GLY A 324 17.86 12.81 11.34
CA GLY A 324 17.40 12.76 12.73
C GLY A 324 18.22 13.66 13.64
N LEU A 325 19.56 13.70 13.45
CA LEU A 325 20.47 14.55 14.20
C LEU A 325 20.16 16.05 13.99
N LEU A 326 19.87 16.43 12.74
CA LEU A 326 19.47 17.80 12.44
C LEU A 326 18.10 18.14 13.05
N ALA A 327 17.13 17.21 12.99
CA ALA A 327 15.83 17.38 13.61
C ALA A 327 15.94 17.53 15.14
N HIS A 328 16.80 16.72 15.78
CA HIS A 328 17.09 16.81 17.19
C HIS A 328 17.70 18.17 17.57
N ALA A 329 18.71 18.64 16.79
CA ALA A 329 19.33 19.94 17.02
C ALA A 329 18.37 21.12 16.89
N LEU A 330 17.33 20.99 16.03
CA LEU A 330 16.33 22.03 15.80
C LEU A 330 15.12 21.95 16.74
N GLY A 331 14.87 20.80 17.35
CA GLY A 331 13.66 20.51 18.11
C GLY A 331 12.39 20.51 17.26
N ARG A 332 12.50 20.42 15.93
CA ARG A 332 11.38 20.42 14.97
C ARG A 332 11.81 19.74 13.66
N VAL A 333 10.81 19.44 12.81
CA VAL A 333 11.05 18.90 11.48
C VAL A 333 11.89 19.87 10.65
N PRO A 334 13.06 19.45 10.13
CA PRO A 334 13.89 20.28 9.28
C PRO A 334 13.25 20.42 7.89
N ILE A 335 13.31 21.64 7.35
CA ILE A 335 12.92 21.98 5.97
C ILE A 335 14.15 22.49 5.21
N ALA A 336 14.09 22.57 3.90
CA ALA A 336 15.20 23.10 3.11
C ALA A 336 15.71 24.45 3.64
N GLY A 337 17.03 24.57 3.82
CA GLY A 337 17.69 25.71 4.42
C GLY A 337 17.62 25.79 5.97
N SER A 338 17.13 24.73 6.66
CA SER A 338 17.24 24.65 8.11
C SER A 338 18.68 24.38 8.52
N GLU A 339 19.17 25.12 9.53
CA GLU A 339 20.52 24.98 10.05
C GLU A 339 20.49 24.64 11.53
N GLY A 340 21.30 23.67 11.94
CA GLY A 340 21.50 23.26 13.33
C GLY A 340 22.97 23.02 13.61
N THR A 341 23.39 23.15 14.86
CA THR A 341 24.79 22.90 15.28
C THR A 341 24.81 21.87 16.38
N ILE A 342 25.62 20.84 16.20
CA ILE A 342 25.78 19.76 17.17
C ILE A 342 27.15 19.11 17.03
N GLY A 343 27.85 18.83 18.15
CA GLY A 343 29.13 18.15 18.16
C GLY A 343 30.25 18.87 17.38
N GLY A 344 30.26 20.22 17.33
CA GLY A 344 31.21 21.00 16.54
C GLY A 344 30.97 20.99 15.02
N LEU A 345 29.84 20.44 14.58
CA LEU A 345 29.40 20.43 13.19
C LEU A 345 28.21 21.35 12.98
N ARG A 346 28.22 22.12 11.88
CA ARG A 346 27.04 22.80 11.36
C ARG A 346 26.40 21.90 10.32
N LEU A 347 25.10 21.64 10.50
CA LEU A 347 24.29 20.83 9.61
C LEU A 347 23.29 21.74 8.90
N THR A 348 23.26 21.73 7.59
CA THR A 348 22.29 22.52 6.77
C THR A 348 21.51 21.58 5.87
N ALA A 349 20.19 21.56 5.97
CA ALA A 349 19.32 20.82 5.06
C ALA A 349 19.36 21.43 3.66
N GLU A 350 19.73 20.64 2.64
CA GLU A 350 19.84 21.15 1.27
C GLU A 350 18.61 20.79 0.42
N ASN A 351 18.45 19.52 0.11
CA ASN A 351 17.45 19.06 -0.85
C ASN A 351 16.36 18.26 -0.14
N LEU A 352 15.14 18.45 -0.62
CA LEU A 352 14.01 17.59 -0.28
C LEU A 352 13.99 16.42 -1.27
N SER A 353 13.82 15.21 -0.80
CA SER A 353 13.68 14.03 -1.65
C SER A 353 12.42 13.24 -1.26
N GLY A 354 11.91 12.50 -2.25
CA GLY A 354 10.70 11.72 -2.09
C GLY A 354 9.42 12.56 -1.97
N ARG A 355 8.27 11.88 -1.96
CA ARG A 355 6.93 12.52 -1.94
C ARG A 355 6.59 13.25 -0.65
N ARG A 356 7.19 12.82 0.49
CA ARG A 356 6.96 13.46 1.80
C ARG A 356 7.84 14.69 2.01
N ASN A 357 8.54 15.17 0.97
CA ASN A 357 9.48 16.29 1.06
C ASN A 357 10.43 16.16 2.26
N GLN A 358 10.90 14.94 2.54
CA GLN A 358 11.89 14.67 3.56
C GLN A 358 13.25 15.17 3.10
N ILE A 359 14.12 15.51 4.05
CA ILE A 359 15.49 15.91 3.73
C ILE A 359 16.21 14.76 3.05
N GLY A 360 16.67 14.98 1.82
CA GLY A 360 17.45 14.01 1.04
C GLY A 360 18.93 14.12 1.32
N SER A 361 19.47 15.35 1.41
CA SER A 361 20.89 15.62 1.69
C SER A 361 21.07 16.72 2.73
N VAL A 362 22.14 16.59 3.47
CA VAL A 362 22.59 17.55 4.50
C VAL A 362 24.00 17.99 4.17
N LEU A 363 24.22 19.30 4.11
CA LEU A 363 25.55 19.88 4.07
C LEU A 363 26.10 19.92 5.50
N VAL A 364 27.24 19.30 5.70
CA VAL A 364 27.93 19.25 6.99
C VAL A 364 29.21 20.03 6.90
N GLU A 365 29.39 20.98 7.77
CA GLU A 365 30.57 21.83 7.87
C GLU A 365 31.19 21.72 9.25
N ARG A 366 32.48 21.48 9.33
CA ARG A 366 33.24 21.53 10.60
C ARG A 366 33.39 22.98 11.03
N LEU A 367 32.97 23.29 12.25
CA LEU A 367 33.18 24.61 12.83
C LEU A 367 34.62 24.75 13.34
N PRO A 368 35.28 25.93 13.19
CA PRO A 368 36.53 26.24 13.85
C PRO A 368 36.37 26.14 15.39
N GLN A 369 37.37 25.57 16.09
CA GLN A 369 37.31 25.36 17.54
C GLN A 369 37.09 26.64 18.40
N GLU A 370 37.29 27.84 17.83
CA GLU A 370 37.04 29.11 18.51
C GLU A 370 35.52 29.41 18.64
N ALA A 371 34.69 28.88 17.71
CA ALA A 371 33.22 29.12 17.73
C ALA A 371 32.48 28.30 18.81
N GLU A 372 33.02 27.17 19.26
CA GLU A 372 32.43 26.37 20.32
C GLU A 372 32.43 27.11 21.69
N GLN A 373 33.47 27.83 21.98
CA GLN A 373 33.61 28.56 23.27
C GLN A 373 32.65 29.77 23.37
N GLU A 374 32.34 30.44 22.28
CA GLU A 374 31.39 31.54 22.28
C GLU A 374 29.94 31.06 22.42
N GLN A 375 29.56 29.94 21.80
CA GLN A 375 28.18 29.37 21.90
C GLN A 375 27.94 28.71 23.27
N GLU A 376 28.90 28.07 23.88
CA GLU A 376 28.78 27.61 25.27
C GLU A 376 28.62 28.78 26.26
N ALA A 377 29.34 29.87 26.04
CA ALA A 377 29.21 31.08 26.89
C ALA A 377 27.82 31.75 26.77
N GLU A 378 27.18 31.75 25.60
CA GLU A 378 25.82 32.27 25.42
C GLU A 378 24.76 31.35 26.06
N ARG A 379 24.93 30.02 26.01
CA ARG A 379 24.00 29.06 26.66
C ARG A 379 24.00 29.15 28.20
N PHE A 380 25.13 29.55 28.80
CA PHE A 380 25.24 29.73 30.27
C PHE A 380 24.85 31.15 30.74
N SER A 381 24.55 32.08 29.81
CA SER A 381 24.18 33.48 30.16
C SER A 381 22.68 33.80 29.95
N SER A 382 21.86 32.85 29.48
CA SER A 382 20.40 32.92 29.35
C SER A 382 19.73 32.02 30.36
#